data_7409d33078c662060a1d9e37abaaffe2
#
_entry.id   7409d33078c662060a1d9e37abaaffe2
#
_cell.length_a   1.000
_cell.length_b   1.000
_cell.length_c   1.000
_cell.angle_alpha   90.00
_cell.angle_beta   90.00
_cell.angle_gamma   90.00
#
_symmetry.space_group_name_H-M   'P 1'
#
loop_
_entity.id
_entity.type
_entity.pdbx_description
1 polymer ?
#
loop_
_entity_poly.entity_id
_entity_poly.type
_entity_poly.pdbx_seq_one_letter_code
_entity_poly.pdbx_strand_id
1 'polypeptide(L)'
;MAARLIFTIRDNRKNTGADMADRRQFLKTSLLGASALAISKPLAAAESAGTARQATTVRVASTWDFGIAANQAAWAILGQGGHSLDAVEAGVRVPEADLRNHSVGKGGYPDRDGKVTLDASIMDAEGNCGAVAAMEHITHAISVARRVMERTPHVLLAGDGALQFALEQGFGKENLLTPESEQAWHEWLKTARYQPTANSEMRDYGKGFPGGKDNHDTIGMLALDAHGKLAGACTTSGMAWKLHGRVGDSPIIGAGLYVDGEVGGATSTGVGEEVIRNAGSF
;
A
#
# COMPACT_ATOMS: atom_id res chain seq x y z
N MET A 1 10.99 14.99 -1.78
CA MET A 1 10.08 15.15 -0.62
C MET A 1 9.13 13.94 -0.65
N ALA A 2 9.09 13.12 0.38
CA ALA A 2 8.17 11.97 0.43
C ALA A 2 6.75 12.48 0.69
N ALA A 3 5.77 11.97 -0.04
CA ALA A 3 4.36 12.19 0.27
C ALA A 3 3.86 11.06 1.16
N ARG A 4 3.15 11.40 2.22
CA ARG A 4 2.53 10.45 3.14
C ARG A 4 1.05 10.78 3.27
N LEU A 5 0.20 9.79 3.01
CA LEU A 5 -1.24 9.89 3.22
C LEU A 5 -1.61 9.07 4.46
N ILE A 6 -2.26 9.71 5.42
CA ILE A 6 -2.65 9.07 6.68
C ILE A 6 -4.15 9.24 6.87
N PHE A 7 -4.87 8.15 7.08
CA PHE A 7 -6.20 8.14 7.63
C PHE A 7 -6.16 7.67 9.10
N THR A 8 -6.66 8.50 10.00
CA THR A 8 -6.88 8.12 11.39
C THR A 8 -8.39 7.93 11.62
N ILE A 9 -8.77 6.78 12.14
CA ILE A 9 -10.13 6.53 12.61
C ILE A 9 -10.22 7.16 14.00
N ARG A 10 -10.78 8.37 14.11
CA ARG A 10 -11.11 8.92 15.42
C ARG A 10 -12.39 8.27 15.92
N ASP A 11 -12.27 7.40 16.89
CA ASP A 11 -13.40 6.99 17.72
C ASP A 11 -13.84 8.19 18.56
N ASN A 12 -15.06 8.67 18.32
CA ASN A 12 -15.65 9.79 19.06
C ASN A 12 -16.20 9.34 20.43
N ARG A 13 -15.65 8.25 20.99
CA ARG A 13 -15.92 7.86 22.37
C ARG A 13 -15.29 8.90 23.28
N LYS A 14 -16.15 9.58 24.03
CA LYS A 14 -15.78 10.60 25.03
C LYS A 14 -14.59 10.11 25.86
N ASN A 15 -13.58 10.93 25.88
CA ASN A 15 -12.38 10.86 26.64
C ASN A 15 -12.69 10.68 28.15
N THR A 16 -12.89 9.45 28.61
CA THR A 16 -12.71 9.12 30.01
C THR A 16 -11.25 8.71 30.16
N GLY A 17 -10.46 9.59 30.76
CA GLY A 17 -9.04 9.47 30.91
C GLY A 17 -8.61 8.08 31.37
N ALA A 18 -8.17 7.27 30.42
CA ALA A 18 -7.37 6.09 30.63
C ALA A 18 -6.04 6.35 29.94
N ASP A 19 -5.07 6.63 30.77
CA ASP A 19 -3.66 6.78 30.48
C ASP A 19 -3.17 5.68 29.53
N MET A 20 -2.41 6.06 28.50
CA MET A 20 -1.74 5.10 27.63
C MET A 20 -0.69 4.37 28.46
N ALA A 21 -1.04 3.18 28.91
CA ALA A 21 -0.13 2.31 29.64
C ALA A 21 1.04 1.92 28.73
N ASP A 22 2.21 2.38 29.09
CA ASP A 22 3.49 2.02 28.47
C ASP A 22 3.63 0.48 28.38
N ARG A 23 4.07 -0.03 27.23
CA ARG A 23 4.33 -1.47 27.00
C ARG A 23 5.19 -2.10 28.11
N ARG A 24 6.02 -1.32 28.79
CA ARG A 24 6.78 -1.76 29.95
C ARG A 24 5.94 -1.96 31.22
N GLN A 25 4.81 -1.27 31.37
CA GLN A 25 3.91 -1.47 32.49
C GLN A 25 3.04 -2.73 32.30
N PHE A 26 2.65 -3.07 31.07
CA PHE A 26 1.90 -4.29 30.76
C PHE A 26 2.67 -5.55 31.17
N LEU A 27 3.98 -5.59 30.91
CA LEU A 27 4.83 -6.73 31.31
C LEU A 27 5.08 -6.84 32.82
N LYS A 28 4.92 -5.76 33.60
CA LYS A 28 5.08 -5.76 35.05
C LYS A 28 3.82 -6.16 35.80
N THR A 29 2.62 -5.96 35.22
CA THR A 29 1.34 -6.30 35.84
C THR A 29 0.93 -7.75 35.60
N SER A 30 1.49 -8.45 34.63
CA SER A 30 1.20 -9.87 34.36
C SER A 30 1.77 -10.85 35.38
N LEU A 31 2.62 -10.41 36.30
CA LEU A 31 3.29 -11.26 37.31
C LEU A 31 2.64 -11.25 38.71
N LEU A 32 1.56 -10.52 38.94
CA LEU A 32 0.97 -10.35 40.29
C LEU A 32 -0.53 -10.65 40.38
N GLY A 33 -1.10 -11.45 39.49
CA GLY A 33 -2.53 -11.67 39.41
C GLY A 33 -2.98 -13.12 39.60
N ALA A 34 -2.44 -13.86 40.56
CA ALA A 34 -2.99 -15.18 40.93
C ALA A 34 -3.38 -15.18 42.42
N SER A 35 -4.55 -14.65 42.74
CA SER A 35 -5.34 -15.01 43.96
C SER A 35 -6.42 -13.96 44.23
N ALA A 36 -7.67 -14.20 43.84
CA ALA A 36 -8.86 -13.83 44.63
C ALA A 36 -10.11 -14.51 44.02
N LEU A 37 -10.62 -15.48 44.73
CA LEU A 37 -11.89 -16.15 44.46
C LEU A 37 -13.10 -15.26 44.77
N ALA A 38 -14.07 -15.33 43.87
CA ALA A 38 -15.52 -15.39 44.08
C ALA A 38 -16.22 -14.45 45.08
N ILE A 39 -17.07 -13.56 44.53
CA ILE A 39 -18.45 -13.37 45.06
C ILE A 39 -19.33 -13.01 43.83
N SER A 40 -20.19 -13.94 43.45
CA SER A 40 -21.20 -13.76 42.41
C SER A 40 -22.44 -13.08 43.01
N LYS A 41 -22.78 -11.91 42.51
CA LYS A 41 -24.15 -11.38 42.55
C LYS A 41 -24.73 -11.42 41.13
N PRO A 42 -25.97 -11.88 40.91
CA PRO A 42 -26.59 -11.85 39.61
C PRO A 42 -26.90 -10.37 39.25
N LEU A 43 -26.19 -9.86 38.24
CA LEU A 43 -26.54 -8.57 37.66
C LEU A 43 -27.65 -8.82 36.64
N ALA A 44 -28.81 -8.20 36.87
CA ALA A 44 -29.94 -8.21 35.94
C ALA A 44 -29.46 -7.81 34.55
N ALA A 45 -29.86 -8.58 33.56
CA ALA A 45 -29.65 -8.26 32.17
C ALA A 45 -30.37 -6.93 31.84
N ALA A 46 -29.63 -5.84 31.80
CA ALA A 46 -30.09 -4.65 31.14
C ALA A 46 -30.08 -4.97 29.64
N GLU A 47 -31.24 -5.06 29.03
CA GLU A 47 -31.40 -5.06 27.59
C GLU A 47 -30.61 -3.85 27.05
N SER A 48 -29.52 -4.10 26.37
CA SER A 48 -28.78 -3.07 25.65
C SER A 48 -29.69 -2.60 24.52
N ALA A 49 -30.35 -1.45 24.73
CA ALA A 49 -30.93 -0.69 23.65
C ALA A 49 -29.83 -0.55 22.59
N GLY A 50 -30.04 -1.16 21.42
CA GLY A 50 -29.09 -1.12 20.33
C GLY A 50 -28.79 0.34 20.00
N THR A 51 -27.60 0.78 20.36
CA THR A 51 -27.09 2.07 19.88
C THR A 51 -27.06 1.98 18.37
N ALA A 52 -27.92 2.74 17.73
CA ALA A 52 -27.92 2.89 16.27
C ALA A 52 -26.48 3.22 15.86
N ARG A 53 -25.85 2.29 15.15
CA ARG A 53 -24.49 2.44 14.65
C ARG A 53 -24.50 3.69 13.78
N GLN A 54 -23.86 4.75 14.22
CA GLN A 54 -23.74 5.94 13.39
C GLN A 54 -23.15 5.53 12.05
N ALA A 55 -23.82 5.88 10.96
CA ALA A 55 -23.37 5.57 9.62
C ALA A 55 -21.95 6.13 9.45
N THR A 56 -21.01 5.26 9.16
CA THR A 56 -19.62 5.65 8.93
C THR A 56 -19.56 6.47 7.64
N THR A 57 -18.97 7.65 7.70
CA THR A 57 -18.78 8.46 6.50
C THR A 57 -17.77 7.77 5.59
N VAL A 58 -18.24 7.36 4.43
CA VAL A 58 -17.41 6.78 3.38
C VAL A 58 -16.32 7.77 2.97
N ARG A 59 -15.10 7.30 2.81
CA ARG A 59 -13.96 8.13 2.41
C ARG A 59 -13.01 7.37 1.49
N VAL A 60 -12.40 8.10 0.57
CA VAL A 60 -11.29 7.62 -0.25
C VAL A 60 -10.30 8.75 -0.47
N ALA A 61 -9.02 8.42 -0.44
CA ALA A 61 -7.96 9.33 -0.82
C ALA A 61 -6.80 8.56 -1.43
N SER A 62 -6.07 9.21 -2.34
CA SER A 62 -4.87 8.67 -2.97
C SER A 62 -3.80 9.74 -3.11
N THR A 63 -2.59 9.30 -3.39
CA THR A 63 -1.46 10.18 -3.69
C THR A 63 -1.60 10.74 -5.11
N TRP A 64 -0.99 11.93 -5.35
CA TRP A 64 -0.81 12.59 -6.63
C TRP A 64 -2.11 12.98 -7.37
N ASP A 65 -1.98 13.79 -8.40
CA ASP A 65 -3.09 14.33 -9.21
C ASP A 65 -3.75 13.25 -10.09
N PHE A 66 -3.00 12.30 -10.64
CA PHE A 66 -3.55 11.17 -11.38
C PHE A 66 -4.40 10.24 -10.49
N GLY A 67 -4.27 10.32 -9.18
CA GLY A 67 -5.13 9.67 -8.21
C GLY A 67 -6.59 10.12 -8.23
N ILE A 68 -6.92 11.26 -8.86
CA ILE A 68 -8.30 11.74 -9.00
C ILE A 68 -9.15 10.71 -9.74
N ALA A 69 -8.67 10.18 -10.88
CA ALA A 69 -9.37 9.15 -11.64
C ALA A 69 -9.49 7.83 -10.86
N ALA A 70 -8.44 7.48 -10.11
CA ALA A 70 -8.45 6.33 -9.22
C ALA A 70 -9.49 6.48 -8.10
N ASN A 71 -9.59 7.66 -7.47
CA ASN A 71 -10.60 7.96 -6.47
C ASN A 71 -12.02 7.87 -7.02
N GLN A 72 -12.24 8.29 -8.27
CA GLN A 72 -13.55 8.16 -8.92
C GLN A 72 -13.97 6.69 -9.10
N ALA A 73 -13.04 5.83 -9.53
CA ALA A 73 -13.31 4.40 -9.67
C ALA A 73 -13.57 3.72 -8.32
N ALA A 74 -12.80 4.05 -7.29
CA ALA A 74 -13.03 3.58 -5.92
C ALA A 74 -14.38 4.07 -5.37
N TRP A 75 -14.71 5.34 -5.62
CA TRP A 75 -15.98 5.94 -5.20
C TRP A 75 -17.21 5.29 -5.83
N ALA A 76 -17.10 4.84 -7.07
CA ALA A 76 -18.19 4.13 -7.75
C ALA A 76 -18.59 2.83 -7.01
N ILE A 77 -17.64 2.17 -6.36
CA ILE A 77 -17.89 0.99 -5.52
C ILE A 77 -18.45 1.41 -4.16
N LEU A 78 -17.78 2.32 -3.47
CA LEU A 78 -18.17 2.77 -2.14
C LEU A 78 -19.55 3.43 -2.12
N GLY A 79 -19.89 4.22 -3.14
CA GLY A 79 -21.17 4.89 -3.28
C GLY A 79 -22.36 3.95 -3.44
N GLN A 80 -22.11 2.70 -3.83
CA GLN A 80 -23.11 1.62 -3.91
C GLN A 80 -23.09 0.72 -2.66
N GLY A 81 -22.37 1.09 -1.62
CA GLY A 81 -22.22 0.29 -0.40
C GLY A 81 -21.25 -0.87 -0.49
N GLY A 82 -20.38 -0.88 -1.50
CA GLY A 82 -19.34 -1.89 -1.67
C GLY A 82 -18.22 -1.77 -0.64
N HIS A 83 -17.36 -2.79 -0.59
CA HIS A 83 -16.29 -2.91 0.41
C HIS A 83 -15.06 -2.07 0.04
N SER A 84 -14.37 -1.57 1.06
CA SER A 84 -13.15 -0.77 0.93
C SER A 84 -12.04 -1.50 0.18
N LEU A 85 -11.89 -2.82 0.36
CA LEU A 85 -10.89 -3.63 -0.32
C LEU A 85 -11.11 -3.67 -1.84
N ASP A 86 -12.37 -3.83 -2.27
CA ASP A 86 -12.74 -3.80 -3.69
C ASP A 86 -12.53 -2.40 -4.28
N ALA A 87 -12.82 -1.38 -3.49
CA ALA A 87 -12.68 0.00 -3.89
C ALA A 87 -11.21 0.38 -4.13
N VAL A 88 -10.29 0.02 -3.23
CA VAL A 88 -8.87 0.35 -3.42
C VAL A 88 -8.26 -0.42 -4.59
N GLU A 89 -8.62 -1.69 -4.78
CA GLU A 89 -8.17 -2.45 -5.95
C GLU A 89 -8.65 -1.80 -7.24
N ALA A 90 -9.96 -1.55 -7.37
CA ALA A 90 -10.54 -0.93 -8.57
C ALA A 90 -9.94 0.47 -8.84
N GLY A 91 -9.70 1.23 -7.79
CA GLY A 91 -9.10 2.55 -7.89
C GLY A 91 -7.70 2.53 -8.47
N VAL A 92 -6.79 1.76 -7.88
CA VAL A 92 -5.39 1.77 -8.33
C VAL A 92 -5.16 1.04 -9.65
N ARG A 93 -6.09 0.19 -10.08
CA ARG A 93 -6.06 -0.41 -11.43
C ARG A 93 -6.19 0.62 -12.55
N VAL A 94 -6.78 1.78 -12.28
CA VAL A 94 -6.90 2.86 -13.28
C VAL A 94 -5.52 3.35 -13.73
N PRO A 95 -4.64 3.84 -12.86
CA PRO A 95 -3.30 4.24 -13.29
C PRO A 95 -2.43 3.05 -13.74
N GLU A 96 -2.64 1.82 -13.25
CA GLU A 96 -1.92 0.64 -13.75
C GLU A 96 -2.15 0.39 -15.24
N ALA A 97 -3.30 0.77 -15.77
CA ALA A 97 -3.67 0.59 -17.18
C ALA A 97 -3.46 1.86 -18.04
N ASP A 98 -3.18 3.02 -17.44
CA ASP A 98 -3.00 4.27 -18.19
C ASP A 98 -1.60 4.32 -18.80
N LEU A 99 -1.52 4.14 -20.13
CA LEU A 99 -0.25 4.13 -20.88
C LEU A 99 0.51 5.45 -20.83
N ARG A 100 -0.14 6.56 -20.41
CA ARG A 100 0.50 7.87 -20.24
C ARG A 100 1.13 8.02 -18.85
N ASN A 101 0.85 7.09 -17.94
CA ASN A 101 1.48 7.08 -16.64
C ASN A 101 2.77 6.25 -16.70
N HIS A 102 3.90 6.93 -16.59
CA HIS A 102 5.22 6.29 -16.67
C HIS A 102 5.76 5.84 -15.30
N SER A 103 4.95 5.96 -14.23
CA SER A 103 5.33 5.64 -12.85
C SER A 103 4.60 4.42 -12.29
N VAL A 104 3.48 4.02 -12.90
CA VAL A 104 2.61 2.94 -12.39
C VAL A 104 2.17 2.03 -13.53
N GLY A 105 2.33 0.73 -13.37
CA GLY A 105 1.74 -0.26 -14.25
C GLY A 105 2.34 -0.31 -15.67
N LYS A 106 1.45 -0.59 -16.63
CA LYS A 106 1.80 -0.70 -18.05
C LYS A 106 2.18 0.67 -18.61
N GLY A 107 3.32 0.74 -19.29
CA GLY A 107 3.87 2.00 -19.79
C GLY A 107 4.84 2.67 -18.82
N GLY A 108 5.03 2.10 -17.63
CA GLY A 108 6.06 2.54 -16.71
C GLY A 108 7.45 2.53 -17.34
N TYR A 109 8.33 3.44 -16.91
CA TYR A 109 9.70 3.42 -17.37
C TYR A 109 10.41 2.12 -16.92
N PRO A 110 11.16 1.47 -17.82
CA PRO A 110 11.82 0.23 -17.51
C PRO A 110 13.01 0.43 -16.56
N ASP A 111 13.55 -0.67 -16.09
CA ASP A 111 14.86 -0.71 -15.48
C ASP A 111 15.97 -0.44 -16.54
N ARG A 112 17.23 -0.42 -16.11
CA ARG A 112 18.36 -0.14 -17.01
C ARG A 112 18.53 -1.18 -18.13
N ASP A 113 17.98 -2.39 -17.94
CA ASP A 113 18.06 -3.50 -18.89
C ASP A 113 16.84 -3.59 -19.81
N GLY A 114 15.94 -2.59 -19.75
CA GLY A 114 14.75 -2.47 -20.60
C GLY A 114 13.54 -3.28 -20.10
N LYS A 115 13.52 -3.70 -18.85
CA LYS A 115 12.44 -4.49 -18.25
C LYS A 115 11.52 -3.62 -17.41
N VAL A 116 10.23 -3.66 -17.66
CA VAL A 116 9.22 -3.05 -16.79
C VAL A 116 8.84 -4.06 -15.71
N THR A 117 9.22 -3.77 -14.48
CA THR A 117 8.89 -4.59 -13.31
C THR A 117 7.96 -3.83 -12.39
N LEU A 118 6.94 -4.51 -11.87
CA LEU A 118 5.88 -3.94 -11.06
C LEU A 118 5.95 -4.46 -9.62
N ASP A 119 5.64 -3.54 -8.70
CA ASP A 119 5.54 -3.79 -7.27
C ASP A 119 4.15 -3.38 -6.80
N ALA A 120 3.50 -4.18 -5.96
CA ALA A 120 2.20 -3.83 -5.39
C ALA A 120 1.98 -4.48 -4.02
N SER A 121 1.19 -3.81 -3.17
CA SER A 121 0.66 -4.38 -1.92
C SER A 121 -0.76 -3.93 -1.67
N ILE A 122 -1.53 -4.79 -1.00
CA ILE A 122 -2.90 -4.54 -0.57
C ILE A 122 -3.07 -5.06 0.86
N MET A 123 -3.88 -4.36 1.66
CA MET A 123 -4.11 -4.72 3.06
C MET A 123 -5.51 -4.33 3.50
N ASP A 124 -6.16 -5.18 4.29
CA ASP A 124 -7.47 -4.93 4.90
C ASP A 124 -7.37 -4.50 6.38
N ALA A 125 -8.53 -4.20 6.97
CA ALA A 125 -8.66 -3.77 8.35
C ALA A 125 -8.37 -4.88 9.38
N GLU A 126 -8.42 -6.11 8.98
CA GLU A 126 -8.18 -7.30 9.81
C GLU A 126 -6.70 -7.71 9.85
N GLY A 127 -5.85 -6.99 9.11
CA GLY A 127 -4.41 -7.27 9.01
C GLY A 127 -4.05 -8.28 7.93
N ASN A 128 -5.03 -8.76 7.14
CA ASN A 128 -4.71 -9.59 5.99
C ASN A 128 -4.05 -8.73 4.91
N CYS A 129 -2.97 -9.24 4.33
CA CYS A 129 -2.23 -8.50 3.32
C CYS A 129 -1.62 -9.42 2.27
N GLY A 130 -1.39 -8.87 1.10
CA GLY A 130 -0.73 -9.55 0.01
C GLY A 130 0.11 -8.59 -0.82
N ALA A 131 1.18 -9.08 -1.40
CA ALA A 131 2.09 -8.26 -2.18
C ALA A 131 2.76 -9.05 -3.31
N VAL A 132 3.18 -8.31 -4.33
CA VAL A 132 4.07 -8.79 -5.38
C VAL A 132 5.21 -7.80 -5.59
N ALA A 133 6.41 -8.32 -5.85
CA ALA A 133 7.60 -7.50 -6.05
C ALA A 133 8.35 -7.92 -7.33
N ALA A 134 8.88 -6.95 -8.07
CA ALA A 134 9.66 -7.15 -9.29
C ALA A 134 8.97 -8.10 -10.29
N MET A 135 7.64 -8.07 -10.37
CA MET A 135 6.84 -8.92 -11.28
C MET A 135 6.79 -8.30 -12.68
N GLU A 136 7.05 -9.09 -13.72
CA GLU A 136 6.92 -8.69 -15.11
C GLU A 136 5.60 -9.18 -15.73
N HIS A 137 5.23 -8.62 -16.88
CA HIS A 137 4.21 -9.13 -17.81
C HIS A 137 2.76 -9.11 -17.37
N ILE A 138 2.40 -8.61 -16.22
CA ILE A 138 1.01 -8.50 -15.75
C ILE A 138 0.68 -7.05 -15.46
N THR A 139 -0.27 -6.47 -16.20
CA THR A 139 -0.66 -5.05 -16.08
C THR A 139 -1.18 -4.70 -14.69
N HIS A 140 -2.04 -5.56 -14.11
CA HIS A 140 -2.66 -5.30 -12.81
C HIS A 140 -1.95 -6.05 -11.67
N ALA A 141 -0.80 -5.53 -11.27
CA ALA A 141 -0.01 -6.07 -10.17
C ALA A 141 -0.79 -6.11 -8.85
N ILE A 142 -1.64 -5.10 -8.61
CA ILE A 142 -2.48 -5.05 -7.41
C ILE A 142 -3.46 -6.22 -7.32
N SER A 143 -4.03 -6.64 -8.44
CA SER A 143 -4.95 -7.79 -8.47
C SER A 143 -4.23 -9.10 -8.18
N VAL A 144 -2.96 -9.24 -8.60
CA VAL A 144 -2.14 -10.40 -8.23
C VAL A 144 -1.79 -10.37 -6.75
N ALA A 145 -1.41 -9.20 -6.21
CA ALA A 145 -1.18 -9.02 -4.77
C ALA A 145 -2.40 -9.43 -3.94
N ARG A 146 -3.60 -9.04 -4.38
CA ARG A 146 -4.85 -9.49 -3.76
C ARG A 146 -5.03 -11.01 -3.81
N ARG A 147 -4.69 -11.67 -4.93
CA ARG A 147 -4.73 -13.13 -5.03
C ARG A 147 -3.73 -13.81 -4.11
N VAL A 148 -2.54 -13.21 -3.90
CA VAL A 148 -1.58 -13.72 -2.90
C VAL A 148 -2.23 -13.73 -1.52
N MET A 149 -2.86 -12.63 -1.11
CA MET A 149 -3.58 -12.51 0.16
C MET A 149 -4.72 -13.54 0.31
N GLU A 150 -5.55 -13.69 -0.73
CA GLU A 150 -6.80 -14.47 -0.65
C GLU A 150 -6.60 -15.97 -0.91
N ARG A 151 -5.51 -16.38 -1.57
CA ARG A 151 -5.36 -17.74 -2.12
C ARG A 151 -4.11 -18.47 -1.63
N THR A 152 -3.28 -17.83 -0.83
CA THR A 152 -2.04 -18.43 -0.32
C THR A 152 -1.86 -18.11 1.17
N PRO A 153 -1.04 -18.89 1.89
CA PRO A 153 -0.63 -18.55 3.25
C PRO A 153 0.51 -17.50 3.28
N HIS A 154 0.94 -17.04 2.11
CA HIS A 154 2.07 -16.12 1.97
C HIS A 154 1.60 -14.66 1.90
N VAL A 155 2.47 -13.75 2.30
CA VAL A 155 2.23 -12.30 2.19
C VAL A 155 2.84 -11.73 0.92
N LEU A 156 3.98 -12.25 0.46
CA LEU A 156 4.74 -11.66 -0.65
C LEU A 156 5.27 -12.74 -1.59
N LEU A 157 5.05 -12.56 -2.88
CA LEU A 157 5.71 -13.29 -3.96
C LEU A 157 6.56 -12.33 -4.80
N ALA A 158 7.67 -12.80 -5.40
CA ALA A 158 8.57 -11.95 -6.16
C ALA A 158 9.01 -12.56 -7.50
N GLY A 159 9.32 -11.69 -8.48
CA GLY A 159 9.92 -12.05 -9.76
C GLY A 159 9.14 -13.11 -10.53
N ASP A 160 9.87 -14.08 -11.07
CA ASP A 160 9.29 -15.19 -11.85
C ASP A 160 8.30 -16.03 -11.06
N GLY A 161 8.50 -16.18 -9.74
CA GLY A 161 7.55 -16.89 -8.88
C GLY A 161 6.19 -16.16 -8.78
N ALA A 162 6.21 -14.84 -8.70
CA ALA A 162 4.98 -14.03 -8.73
C ALA A 162 4.28 -14.13 -10.09
N LEU A 163 5.05 -14.09 -11.19
CA LEU A 163 4.52 -14.26 -12.54
C LEU A 163 3.89 -15.65 -12.73
N GLN A 164 4.59 -16.71 -12.32
CA GLN A 164 4.06 -18.07 -12.41
C GLN A 164 2.72 -18.18 -11.65
N PHE A 165 2.67 -17.71 -10.42
CA PHE A 165 1.45 -17.68 -9.63
C PHE A 165 0.33 -16.90 -10.34
N ALA A 166 0.64 -15.71 -10.90
CA ALA A 166 -0.34 -14.92 -11.63
C ALA A 166 -0.93 -15.71 -12.82
N LEU A 167 -0.11 -16.41 -13.60
CA LEU A 167 -0.56 -17.23 -14.70
C LEU A 167 -1.47 -18.38 -14.23
N GLU A 168 -1.14 -19.04 -13.13
CA GLU A 168 -1.95 -20.07 -12.48
C GLU A 168 -3.31 -19.52 -11.98
N GLN A 169 -3.37 -18.22 -11.61
CA GLN A 169 -4.61 -17.54 -11.27
C GLN A 169 -5.39 -17.00 -12.48
N GLY A 170 -4.94 -17.26 -13.71
CA GLY A 170 -5.63 -16.91 -14.95
C GLY A 170 -5.31 -15.52 -15.50
N PHE A 171 -4.30 -14.83 -15.00
CA PHE A 171 -3.82 -13.58 -15.59
C PHE A 171 -3.06 -13.87 -16.90
N GLY A 172 -3.27 -13.03 -17.92
CA GLY A 172 -2.56 -13.15 -19.20
C GLY A 172 -1.26 -12.38 -19.22
N LYS A 173 -0.25 -12.92 -19.92
CA LYS A 173 1.01 -12.17 -20.17
C LYS A 173 0.77 -11.03 -21.15
N GLU A 174 1.34 -9.87 -20.81
CA GLU A 174 1.36 -8.67 -21.66
C GLU A 174 2.77 -8.11 -21.80
N ASN A 175 3.03 -7.37 -22.87
CA ASN A 175 4.20 -6.51 -22.94
C ASN A 175 3.88 -5.20 -22.20
N LEU A 176 4.62 -4.91 -21.14
CA LEU A 176 4.42 -3.71 -20.33
C LEU A 176 5.21 -2.51 -20.88
N LEU A 177 6.28 -2.77 -21.63
CA LEU A 177 7.08 -1.73 -22.27
C LEU A 177 6.34 -1.19 -23.51
N THR A 178 5.95 0.09 -23.44
CA THR A 178 5.31 0.77 -24.56
C THR A 178 6.37 1.38 -25.49
N PRO A 179 6.05 1.67 -26.76
CA PRO A 179 6.99 2.35 -27.66
C PRO A 179 7.53 3.68 -27.12
N GLU A 180 6.72 4.42 -26.37
CA GLU A 180 7.11 5.68 -25.76
C GLU A 180 8.14 5.46 -24.63
N SER A 181 7.89 4.52 -23.73
CA SER A 181 8.82 4.16 -22.66
C SER A 181 10.10 3.53 -23.20
N GLU A 182 10.02 2.76 -24.26
CA GLU A 182 11.18 2.18 -24.96
C GLU A 182 12.05 3.28 -25.61
N GLN A 183 11.42 4.26 -26.28
CA GLN A 183 12.13 5.40 -26.83
C GLN A 183 12.85 6.20 -25.73
N ALA A 184 12.17 6.47 -24.62
CA ALA A 184 12.77 7.19 -23.49
C ALA A 184 13.96 6.41 -22.90
N TRP A 185 13.86 5.08 -22.81
CA TRP A 185 14.95 4.21 -22.38
C TRP A 185 16.16 4.29 -23.32
N HIS A 186 15.94 4.22 -24.63
CA HIS A 186 17.01 4.37 -25.62
C HIS A 186 17.68 5.76 -25.57
N GLU A 187 16.93 6.83 -25.33
CA GLU A 187 17.51 8.16 -25.14
C GLU A 187 18.36 8.21 -23.86
N TRP A 188 17.88 7.65 -22.76
CA TRP A 188 18.64 7.56 -21.52
C TRP A 188 19.95 6.80 -21.71
N LEU A 189 19.95 5.67 -22.42
CA LEU A 189 21.15 4.88 -22.70
C LEU A 189 22.27 5.66 -23.39
N LYS A 190 21.97 6.68 -24.18
CA LYS A 190 22.99 7.50 -24.87
C LYS A 190 23.86 8.29 -23.90
N THR A 191 23.31 8.67 -22.75
CA THR A 191 23.97 9.51 -21.75
C THR A 191 24.19 8.81 -20.42
N ALA A 192 23.67 7.60 -20.30
CA ALA A 192 23.71 6.83 -19.04
C ALA A 192 25.16 6.56 -18.60
N ARG A 193 25.50 7.06 -17.43
CA ARG A 193 26.75 6.73 -16.74
C ARG A 193 26.36 6.20 -15.37
N TYR A 194 26.21 4.90 -15.27
CA TYR A 194 25.95 4.27 -13.98
C TYR A 194 27.17 4.41 -13.09
N GLN A 195 27.08 5.30 -12.12
CA GLN A 195 28.05 5.39 -11.03
C GLN A 195 27.39 4.82 -9.77
N PRO A 196 27.77 3.62 -9.34
CA PRO A 196 27.24 3.06 -8.11
C PRO A 196 27.66 3.92 -6.93
N THR A 197 26.68 4.50 -6.29
CA THR A 197 26.90 5.25 -5.05
C THR A 197 26.37 4.41 -3.91
N ALA A 198 27.22 4.14 -2.91
CA ALA A 198 26.83 3.32 -1.77
C ALA A 198 25.63 3.92 -1.03
N ASN A 199 24.80 3.05 -0.49
CA ASN A 199 23.68 3.41 0.34
C ASN A 199 24.18 4.03 1.65
N SER A 200 24.07 5.33 1.82
CA SER A 200 24.64 6.08 2.94
C SER A 200 23.61 7.05 3.52
N GLU A 201 23.47 7.05 4.82
CA GLU A 201 22.62 7.99 5.56
C GLU A 201 23.13 9.44 5.48
N MET A 202 24.41 9.63 5.15
CA MET A 202 25.08 10.93 5.08
C MET A 202 24.93 11.62 3.73
N ARG A 203 24.03 11.14 2.86
CA ARG A 203 23.84 11.72 1.53
C ARG A 203 23.06 13.01 1.58
N ASP A 204 23.66 14.01 0.97
CA ASP A 204 22.94 15.20 0.54
C ASP A 204 22.09 14.83 -0.68
N TYR A 205 20.80 14.65 -0.49
CA TYR A 205 19.81 14.41 -1.54
C TYR A 205 19.50 15.66 -2.36
N GLY A 206 20.39 16.66 -2.33
CA GLY A 206 20.31 17.87 -3.12
C GLY A 206 20.67 17.68 -4.59
N LYS A 207 19.79 18.08 -5.47
CA LYS A 207 19.98 18.27 -6.93
C LYS A 207 20.43 17.04 -7.72
N GLY A 208 19.48 16.26 -8.24
CA GLY A 208 19.73 15.26 -9.28
C GLY A 208 19.30 13.84 -8.93
N PHE A 209 18.58 13.63 -7.86
CA PHE A 209 17.95 12.35 -7.57
C PHE A 209 16.70 12.16 -8.44
N PRO A 210 16.47 10.97 -9.03
CA PRO A 210 15.18 10.65 -9.62
C PRO A 210 14.15 10.60 -8.47
N GLY A 211 13.20 11.46 -8.54
CA GLY A 211 12.16 11.63 -7.51
C GLY A 211 11.97 13.13 -7.27
N GLY A 212 10.90 13.69 -7.73
CA GLY A 212 10.58 15.09 -7.63
C GLY A 212 9.24 15.37 -8.29
N LYS A 213 8.93 16.65 -8.46
CA LYS A 213 7.66 17.12 -9.03
C LYS A 213 7.31 16.48 -10.39
N ASP A 214 8.31 16.06 -11.15
CA ASP A 214 8.18 15.56 -12.52
C ASP A 214 8.44 14.05 -12.65
N ASN A 215 8.63 13.33 -11.54
CA ASN A 215 8.88 11.88 -11.50
C ASN A 215 8.16 11.29 -10.30
N HIS A 216 6.84 11.15 -10.42
CA HIS A 216 5.96 10.63 -9.38
C HIS A 216 5.85 9.13 -9.51
N ASP A 217 6.20 8.40 -8.46
CA ASP A 217 6.60 7.02 -8.60
C ASP A 217 5.51 6.00 -8.19
N THR A 218 4.56 6.37 -7.35
CA THR A 218 3.71 5.36 -6.71
C THR A 218 2.31 5.91 -6.46
N ILE A 219 1.27 5.13 -6.79
CA ILE A 219 -0.03 5.41 -6.22
C ILE A 219 -0.19 4.63 -4.92
N GLY A 220 -0.48 5.36 -3.84
CA GLY A 220 -1.03 4.83 -2.61
C GLY A 220 -2.48 5.27 -2.46
N MET A 221 -3.35 4.37 -2.04
CA MET A 221 -4.77 4.64 -1.83
C MET A 221 -5.25 4.04 -0.52
N LEU A 222 -6.10 4.79 0.19
CA LEU A 222 -6.83 4.34 1.37
C LEU A 222 -8.31 4.58 1.17
N ALA A 223 -9.15 3.62 1.58
CA ALA A 223 -10.60 3.72 1.50
C ALA A 223 -11.26 3.22 2.79
N LEU A 224 -12.26 3.96 3.26
CA LEU A 224 -13.13 3.62 4.39
C LEU A 224 -14.55 3.41 3.86
N ASP A 225 -15.12 2.23 4.07
CA ASP A 225 -16.48 1.92 3.62
C ASP A 225 -17.57 2.27 4.64
N ALA A 226 -18.83 2.12 4.24
CA ALA A 226 -19.99 2.37 5.08
C ALA A 226 -20.09 1.43 6.30
N HIS A 227 -19.38 0.32 6.27
CA HIS A 227 -19.28 -0.65 7.38
C HIS A 227 -18.20 -0.29 8.41
N GLY A 228 -17.44 0.80 8.15
CA GLY A 228 -16.32 1.23 8.99
C GLY A 228 -15.06 0.39 8.78
N LYS A 229 -14.97 -0.34 7.67
CA LYS A 229 -13.79 -1.11 7.32
C LYS A 229 -12.84 -0.25 6.48
N LEU A 230 -11.58 -0.26 6.87
CA LEU A 230 -10.50 0.43 6.17
C LEU A 230 -9.74 -0.59 5.31
N ALA A 231 -9.34 -0.19 4.13
CA ALA A 231 -8.39 -0.93 3.31
C ALA A 231 -7.41 0.02 2.63
N GLY A 232 -6.28 -0.51 2.22
CA GLY A 232 -5.27 0.24 1.48
C GLY A 232 -4.64 -0.56 0.35
N ALA A 233 -4.14 0.16 -0.63
CA ALA A 233 -3.40 -0.38 -1.78
C ALA A 233 -2.24 0.54 -2.12
N CYS A 234 -1.14 -0.05 -2.58
CA CYS A 234 0.04 0.66 -3.05
C CYS A 234 0.56 -0.07 -4.29
N THR A 235 0.80 0.65 -5.40
CA THR A 235 1.31 0.03 -6.64
C THR A 235 2.19 1.00 -7.45
N THR A 236 3.18 0.45 -8.14
CA THR A 236 4.20 1.22 -8.86
C THR A 236 4.90 0.38 -9.92
N SER A 237 5.49 1.06 -10.93
CA SER A 237 6.56 0.48 -11.77
C SER A 237 7.97 0.76 -11.21
N GLY A 238 8.05 1.43 -10.06
CA GLY A 238 9.30 1.76 -9.38
C GLY A 238 10.06 2.91 -10.04
N MET A 239 11.31 3.08 -9.62
CA MET A 239 12.21 4.12 -10.13
C MET A 239 12.59 3.82 -11.59
N ALA A 240 12.56 4.84 -12.44
CA ALA A 240 13.06 4.75 -13.80
C ALA A 240 14.56 4.37 -13.81
N TRP A 241 14.95 3.51 -14.75
CA TRP A 241 16.35 3.11 -14.96
C TRP A 241 17.00 2.42 -13.75
N LYS A 242 16.21 1.89 -12.83
CA LYS A 242 16.68 1.15 -11.66
C LYS A 242 17.54 -0.05 -12.06
N LEU A 243 18.32 -0.57 -11.12
CA LEU A 243 18.95 -1.87 -11.29
C LEU A 243 17.89 -2.95 -11.46
N HIS A 244 18.10 -3.91 -12.35
CA HIS A 244 17.22 -5.07 -12.44
C HIS A 244 17.14 -5.79 -11.09
N GLY A 245 15.90 -6.08 -10.64
CA GLY A 245 15.67 -6.67 -9.32
C GLY A 245 15.59 -5.65 -8.16
N ARG A 246 15.79 -4.33 -8.41
CA ARG A 246 15.54 -3.32 -7.37
C ARG A 246 14.06 -3.27 -7.05
N VAL A 247 13.74 -3.37 -5.78
CA VAL A 247 12.40 -3.21 -5.21
C VAL A 247 12.39 -1.98 -4.29
N GLY A 248 11.35 -1.14 -4.41
CA GLY A 248 11.12 0.00 -3.54
C GLY A 248 10.25 -0.34 -2.34
N ASP A 249 9.62 0.67 -1.77
CA ASP A 249 8.78 0.57 -0.58
C ASP A 249 7.40 -0.04 -0.85
N SER A 250 6.86 0.13 -2.07
CA SER A 250 5.47 -0.15 -2.40
C SER A 250 4.98 -1.58 -2.07
N PRO A 251 5.76 -2.66 -2.24
CA PRO A 251 5.31 -4.01 -1.90
C PRO A 251 5.56 -4.39 -0.44
N ILE A 252 6.20 -3.50 0.34
CA ILE A 252 6.64 -3.80 1.71
C ILE A 252 5.62 -3.24 2.69
N ILE A 253 4.89 -4.15 3.36
CA ILE A 253 3.96 -3.79 4.44
C ILE A 253 4.74 -3.16 5.59
N GLY A 254 4.25 -2.00 6.05
CA GLY A 254 4.94 -1.14 7.03
C GLY A 254 5.82 -0.06 6.38
N ALA A 255 6.24 -0.25 5.12
CA ALA A 255 6.98 0.77 4.38
C ALA A 255 6.04 1.57 3.45
N GLY A 256 5.63 1.02 2.31
CA GLY A 256 4.75 1.69 1.36
C GLY A 256 3.28 1.72 1.77
N LEU A 257 2.83 0.75 2.56
CA LEU A 257 1.45 0.60 3.00
C LEU A 257 1.38 -0.02 4.40
N TYR A 258 0.49 0.52 5.24
CA TYR A 258 0.07 -0.14 6.48
C TYR A 258 -1.38 0.20 6.80
N VAL A 259 -2.17 -0.78 7.23
CA VAL A 259 -3.56 -0.62 7.65
C VAL A 259 -3.78 -1.32 8.98
N ASP A 260 -4.39 -0.61 9.93
CA ASP A 260 -4.84 -1.12 11.21
C ASP A 260 -6.31 -0.71 11.40
N GLY A 261 -7.20 -1.69 11.52
CA GLY A 261 -8.64 -1.43 11.59
C GLY A 261 -9.10 -0.70 12.86
N GLU A 262 -8.25 -0.62 13.90
CA GLU A 262 -8.55 0.08 15.14
C GLU A 262 -7.96 1.50 15.16
N VAL A 263 -6.84 1.71 14.46
CA VAL A 263 -6.08 2.96 14.52
C VAL A 263 -6.25 3.80 13.25
N GLY A 264 -6.04 3.18 12.09
CA GLY A 264 -6.08 3.88 10.82
C GLY A 264 -5.21 3.23 9.74
N GLY A 265 -4.90 3.97 8.70
CA GLY A 265 -4.02 3.51 7.63
C GLY A 265 -3.10 4.60 7.13
N ALA A 266 -1.98 4.20 6.61
CA ALA A 266 -1.01 5.08 5.98
C ALA A 266 -0.46 4.47 4.70
N THR A 267 -0.17 5.31 3.72
CA THR A 267 0.62 4.96 2.55
C THR A 267 1.67 6.03 2.30
N SER A 268 2.84 5.59 1.88
CA SER A 268 4.00 6.45 1.63
C SER A 268 4.49 6.28 0.20
N THR A 269 5.07 7.33 -0.36
CA THR A 269 5.67 7.32 -1.69
C THR A 269 6.81 8.33 -1.75
N GLY A 270 7.70 8.20 -2.74
CA GLY A 270 8.85 9.07 -2.94
C GLY A 270 10.14 8.28 -3.10
N VAL A 271 11.17 8.58 -2.32
CA VAL A 271 12.42 7.81 -2.35
C VAL A 271 12.23 6.51 -1.58
N GLY A 272 12.01 5.41 -2.29
CA GLY A 272 11.65 4.11 -1.71
C GLY A 272 12.64 3.61 -0.66
N GLU A 273 13.92 3.83 -0.87
CA GLU A 273 14.99 3.46 0.06
C GLU A 273 14.85 4.16 1.42
N GLU A 274 14.43 5.45 1.42
CA GLU A 274 14.20 6.19 2.67
C GLU A 274 12.92 5.74 3.35
N VAL A 275 11.88 5.47 2.59
CA VAL A 275 10.62 4.95 3.12
C VAL A 275 10.85 3.58 3.79
N ILE A 276 11.64 2.70 3.16
CA ILE A 276 11.97 1.38 3.72
C ILE A 276 12.75 1.53 5.03
N ARG A 277 13.82 2.36 5.06
CA ARG A 277 14.65 2.55 6.26
C ARG A 277 13.86 3.05 7.47
N ASN A 278 12.84 3.86 7.22
CA ASN A 278 12.06 4.49 8.27
C ASN A 278 10.73 3.77 8.56
N ALA A 279 10.44 2.63 7.92
CA ALA A 279 9.14 1.96 7.99
C ALA A 279 8.00 2.99 7.83
N GLY A 280 8.02 3.72 6.71
CA GLY A 280 7.35 5.01 6.54
C GLY A 280 5.84 5.02 6.72
N SER A 281 5.17 3.87 6.69
CA SER A 281 3.71 3.75 6.88
C SER A 281 3.31 3.08 8.20
N PHE A 282 4.27 2.54 8.95
CA PHE A 282 4.02 1.90 10.26
C PHE A 282 3.96 2.88 11.42
#